data_5cc05cc63a990ca2e7a0f9df2cedabed
#
_entry.id   5cc05cc63a990ca2e7a0f9df2cedabed
#
_cell.length_a   1.000
_cell.length_b   1.000
_cell.length_c   1.000
_cell.angle_alpha   90.00
_cell.angle_beta   90.00
_cell.angle_gamma   90.00
#
_symmetry.space_group_name_H-M   'P 1'
#
loop_
_entity.id
_entity.type
_entity.pdbx_description
1 polymer ?
#
loop_
_entity_poly.entity_id
_entity_poly.type
_entity_poly.pdbx_seq_one_letter_code
_entity_poly.pdbx_strand_id
1 'polypeptide(L)'
;MNERFFLLPKEKQQAILNAGYRVFSRNSYKKSPMSEIADAAGISKSLLFHYFYNKKEFYLFLWEKCAQITIETLKESGCYEQEDLFETMYRGLRAKVRIMKQYPDISAFVVKAFYEKDPAVCGEIQKSCERYLTFKRNAKLLRLDPEQFVPGLDLQMMYQDMYWAAEGYLWEKSQHGELNVEEMEQDFVQMIEFWKKIYLRREG
;
A
#
# COMPACT_ATOMS: atom_id res chain seq x y z
N MET A 1 -15.86 -15.47 4.42
CA MET A 1 -14.52 -16.11 4.58
C MET A 1 -14.59 -17.12 5.71
N ASN A 2 -13.93 -18.27 5.54
CA ASN A 2 -13.91 -19.34 6.53
C ASN A 2 -12.77 -19.10 7.54
N GLU A 3 -13.04 -19.16 8.84
CA GLU A 3 -12.05 -19.02 9.92
C GLU A 3 -10.89 -20.01 9.82
N ARG A 4 -11.11 -21.15 9.16
CA ARG A 4 -10.07 -22.17 8.92
C ARG A 4 -8.85 -21.64 8.15
N PHE A 5 -8.99 -20.57 7.37
CA PHE A 5 -7.84 -19.89 6.76
C PHE A 5 -6.85 -19.40 7.81
N PHE A 6 -7.32 -18.83 8.91
CA PHE A 6 -6.47 -18.31 9.98
C PHE A 6 -5.82 -19.38 10.85
N LEU A 7 -6.32 -20.63 10.77
CA LEU A 7 -5.72 -21.78 11.45
C LEU A 7 -4.55 -22.38 10.66
N LEU A 8 -4.33 -21.96 9.41
CA LEU A 8 -3.19 -22.40 8.62
C LEU A 8 -1.87 -21.89 9.22
N PRO A 9 -0.77 -22.63 9.06
CA PRO A 9 0.57 -22.12 9.30
C PRO A 9 0.79 -20.79 8.55
N LYS A 10 1.55 -19.87 9.15
CA LYS A 10 1.77 -18.51 8.59
C LYS A 10 2.34 -18.55 7.18
N GLU A 11 3.26 -19.49 6.92
CA GLU A 11 3.86 -19.68 5.59
C GLU A 11 2.82 -20.04 4.53
N LYS A 12 1.83 -20.87 4.89
CA LYS A 12 0.72 -21.24 3.98
C LYS A 12 -0.24 -20.07 3.76
N GLN A 13 -0.56 -19.32 4.82
CA GLN A 13 -1.35 -18.09 4.67
C GLN A 13 -0.64 -17.11 3.72
N GLN A 14 0.65 -16.88 3.92
CA GLN A 14 1.46 -15.98 3.10
C GLN A 14 1.54 -16.46 1.64
N ALA A 15 1.72 -17.76 1.39
CA ALA A 15 1.72 -18.32 0.04
C ALA A 15 0.40 -18.05 -0.70
N ILE A 16 -0.75 -18.21 -0.04
CA ILE A 16 -2.07 -17.91 -0.61
C ILE A 16 -2.23 -16.41 -0.88
N LEU A 17 -1.79 -15.53 0.05
CA LEU A 17 -1.83 -14.09 -0.13
C LEU A 17 -0.96 -13.66 -1.31
N ASN A 18 0.30 -14.12 -1.37
CA ASN A 18 1.23 -13.81 -2.45
C ASN A 18 0.74 -14.29 -3.81
N ALA A 19 0.15 -15.47 -3.89
CA ALA A 19 -0.48 -15.97 -5.11
C ALA A 19 -1.63 -15.05 -5.58
N GLY A 20 -2.48 -14.60 -4.66
CA GLY A 20 -3.54 -13.66 -4.95
C GLY A 20 -3.01 -12.31 -5.43
N TYR A 21 -2.07 -11.71 -4.71
CA TYR A 21 -1.42 -10.45 -5.11
C TYR A 21 -0.79 -10.57 -6.49
N ARG A 22 -0.04 -11.64 -6.75
CA ARG A 22 0.63 -11.89 -8.04
C ARG A 22 -0.35 -11.96 -9.20
N VAL A 23 -1.43 -12.73 -9.09
CA VAL A 23 -2.38 -12.93 -10.19
C VAL A 23 -3.21 -11.68 -10.43
N PHE A 24 -3.70 -11.02 -9.37
CA PHE A 24 -4.50 -9.82 -9.50
C PHE A 24 -3.67 -8.57 -9.85
N SER A 25 -2.37 -8.53 -9.59
CA SER A 25 -1.51 -7.44 -10.03
C SER A 25 -1.25 -7.47 -11.54
N ARG A 26 -1.26 -8.66 -12.15
CA ARG A 26 -0.97 -8.85 -13.59
C ARG A 26 -2.21 -8.74 -14.48
N ASN A 27 -3.39 -9.06 -13.91
CA ASN A 27 -4.64 -9.14 -14.66
C ASN A 27 -5.71 -8.24 -14.02
N SER A 28 -6.74 -7.83 -14.80
CA SER A 28 -7.93 -7.21 -14.21
C SER A 28 -8.68 -8.21 -13.32
N TYR A 29 -9.49 -7.72 -12.39
CA TYR A 29 -10.34 -8.58 -11.54
C TYR A 29 -11.06 -9.64 -12.37
N LYS A 30 -11.72 -9.25 -13.48
CA LYS A 30 -12.47 -10.16 -14.33
C LYS A 30 -11.63 -11.28 -14.94
N LYS A 31 -10.41 -10.94 -15.39
CA LYS A 31 -9.49 -11.85 -16.12
C LYS A 31 -8.59 -12.69 -15.19
N SER A 32 -8.74 -12.60 -13.90
CA SER A 32 -7.96 -13.38 -12.91
C SER A 32 -8.75 -14.63 -12.47
N PRO A 33 -8.45 -15.83 -12.99
CA PRO A 33 -9.17 -17.04 -12.59
C PRO A 33 -8.67 -17.55 -11.24
N MET A 34 -9.59 -18.01 -10.40
CA MET A 34 -9.27 -18.62 -9.09
C MET A 34 -8.43 -19.91 -9.21
N SER A 35 -8.46 -20.59 -10.36
CA SER A 35 -7.59 -21.74 -10.61
C SER A 35 -6.11 -21.34 -10.67
N GLU A 36 -5.78 -20.28 -11.40
CA GLU A 36 -4.41 -19.78 -11.49
C GLU A 36 -3.87 -19.37 -10.12
N ILE A 37 -4.71 -18.74 -9.29
CA ILE A 37 -4.35 -18.39 -7.91
C ILE A 37 -4.08 -19.65 -7.06
N ALA A 38 -4.94 -20.67 -7.17
CA ALA A 38 -4.77 -21.90 -6.44
C ALA A 38 -3.50 -22.64 -6.86
N ASP A 39 -3.22 -22.72 -8.16
CA ASP A 39 -2.01 -23.33 -8.72
C ASP A 39 -0.76 -22.58 -8.23
N ALA A 40 -0.77 -21.25 -8.28
CA ALA A 40 0.33 -20.40 -7.79
C ALA A 40 0.55 -20.54 -6.27
N ALA A 41 -0.50 -20.84 -5.49
CA ALA A 41 -0.43 -21.08 -4.05
C ALA A 41 -0.06 -22.52 -3.68
N GLY A 42 0.04 -23.44 -4.67
CA GLY A 42 0.29 -24.86 -4.44
C GLY A 42 -0.85 -25.60 -3.73
N ILE A 43 -2.11 -25.17 -3.95
CA ILE A 43 -3.31 -25.79 -3.37
C ILE A 43 -4.35 -26.10 -4.45
N SER A 44 -5.32 -26.96 -4.12
CA SER A 44 -6.44 -27.20 -5.03
C SER A 44 -7.39 -26.00 -5.10
N LYS A 45 -8.03 -25.79 -6.27
CA LYS A 45 -9.08 -24.80 -6.45
C LYS A 45 -10.23 -24.96 -5.46
N SER A 46 -10.63 -26.19 -5.16
CA SER A 46 -11.66 -26.49 -4.18
C SER A 46 -11.27 -26.06 -2.76
N LEU A 47 -10.00 -26.22 -2.39
CA LEU A 47 -9.48 -25.77 -1.10
C LEU A 47 -9.46 -24.24 -1.00
N LEU A 48 -9.10 -23.53 -2.07
CA LEU A 48 -9.18 -22.08 -2.10
C LEU A 48 -10.62 -21.59 -1.92
N PHE A 49 -11.61 -22.23 -2.59
CA PHE A 49 -13.03 -21.91 -2.40
C PHE A 49 -13.58 -22.36 -1.02
N HIS A 50 -12.92 -23.31 -0.38
CA HIS A 50 -13.25 -23.64 1.00
C HIS A 50 -12.88 -22.51 1.98
N TYR A 51 -11.78 -21.78 1.73
CA TYR A 51 -11.39 -20.63 2.54
C TYR A 51 -12.15 -19.36 2.16
N PHE A 52 -12.37 -19.15 0.86
CA PHE A 52 -13.00 -17.96 0.30
C PHE A 52 -14.12 -18.37 -0.63
N TYR A 53 -15.37 -18.18 -0.24
CA TYR A 53 -16.55 -18.67 -0.95
C TYR A 53 -16.65 -18.26 -2.43
N ASN A 54 -16.02 -17.12 -2.79
CA ASN A 54 -16.00 -16.64 -4.17
C ASN A 54 -14.81 -15.70 -4.42
N LYS A 55 -14.58 -15.36 -5.70
CA LYS A 55 -13.50 -14.48 -6.13
C LYS A 55 -13.61 -13.06 -5.55
N LYS A 56 -14.83 -12.50 -5.46
CA LYS A 56 -15.07 -11.18 -4.90
C LYS A 56 -14.60 -11.12 -3.45
N GLU A 57 -15.00 -12.08 -2.66
CA GLU A 57 -14.64 -12.16 -1.25
C GLU A 57 -13.12 -12.24 -1.07
N PHE A 58 -12.44 -13.08 -1.89
CA PHE A 58 -10.99 -13.19 -1.82
C PHE A 58 -10.28 -11.88 -2.23
N TYR A 59 -10.74 -11.23 -3.31
CA TYR A 59 -10.17 -9.97 -3.77
C TYR A 59 -10.28 -8.86 -2.72
N LEU A 60 -11.45 -8.68 -2.13
CA LEU A 60 -11.69 -7.69 -1.08
C LEU A 60 -10.94 -8.03 0.21
N PHE A 61 -10.82 -9.31 0.54
CA PHE A 61 -9.99 -9.75 1.66
C PHE A 61 -8.51 -9.38 1.45
N LEU A 62 -7.97 -9.59 0.25
CA LEU A 62 -6.60 -9.16 -0.08
C LEU A 62 -6.43 -7.65 0.08
N TRP A 63 -7.40 -6.87 -0.37
CA TRP A 63 -7.40 -5.42 -0.22
C TRP A 63 -7.37 -4.98 1.25
N GLU A 64 -8.26 -5.53 2.06
CA GLU A 64 -8.30 -5.24 3.50
C GLU A 64 -7.01 -5.69 4.20
N LYS A 65 -6.47 -6.85 3.79
CA LYS A 65 -5.23 -7.38 4.35
C LYS A 65 -4.03 -6.50 4.02
N CYS A 66 -3.96 -5.91 2.82
CA CYS A 66 -2.95 -4.89 2.49
C CYS A 66 -2.99 -3.71 3.46
N ALA A 67 -4.17 -3.16 3.71
CA ALA A 67 -4.34 -2.05 4.65
C ALA A 67 -3.90 -2.44 6.07
N GLN A 68 -4.31 -3.62 6.54
CA GLN A 68 -3.94 -4.14 7.84
C GLN A 68 -2.42 -4.31 7.97
N ILE A 69 -1.78 -5.02 7.04
CA ILE A 69 -0.31 -5.21 7.02
C ILE A 69 0.40 -3.86 7.04
N THR A 70 -0.07 -2.90 6.24
CA THR A 70 0.53 -1.56 6.18
C THR A 70 0.42 -0.83 7.51
N ILE A 71 -0.76 -0.80 8.12
CA ILE A 71 -1.00 -0.11 9.39
C ILE A 71 -0.16 -0.74 10.51
N GLU A 72 -0.15 -2.07 10.63
CA GLU A 72 0.62 -2.80 11.63
C GLU A 72 2.12 -2.52 11.48
N THR A 73 2.64 -2.61 10.26
CA THR A 73 4.08 -2.38 9.98
C THR A 73 4.49 -0.93 10.23
N LEU A 74 3.65 0.06 9.87
CA LEU A 74 3.91 1.47 10.17
C LEU A 74 3.89 1.75 11.68
N LYS A 75 2.98 1.12 12.42
CA LYS A 75 2.93 1.21 13.89
C LYS A 75 4.18 0.64 14.52
N GLU A 76 4.57 -0.58 14.15
CA GLU A 76 5.82 -1.22 14.62
C GLU A 76 7.08 -0.42 14.30
N SER A 77 7.05 0.36 13.22
CA SER A 77 8.16 1.23 12.80
C SER A 77 8.16 2.59 13.51
N GLY A 78 7.25 2.85 14.45
CA GLY A 78 7.13 4.10 15.19
C GLY A 78 6.73 5.31 14.34
N CYS A 79 6.08 5.08 13.18
CA CYS A 79 5.68 6.17 12.29
C CYS A 79 4.60 7.08 12.88
N TYR A 80 3.81 6.58 13.83
CA TYR A 80 2.73 7.34 14.47
C TYR A 80 3.18 8.12 15.71
N GLU A 81 4.40 7.88 16.17
CA GLU A 81 4.98 8.49 17.38
C GLU A 81 5.89 9.67 17.04
N GLN A 82 6.21 9.88 15.75
CA GLN A 82 7.11 10.92 15.29
C GLN A 82 6.37 12.24 15.05
N GLU A 83 6.95 13.34 15.55
CA GLU A 83 6.52 14.72 15.29
C GLU A 83 7.16 15.26 14.00
N ASP A 84 8.39 14.85 13.69
CA ASP A 84 9.08 15.22 12.46
C ASP A 84 8.45 14.51 11.24
N LEU A 85 8.00 15.32 10.27
CA LEU A 85 7.36 14.84 9.05
C LEU A 85 8.31 13.95 8.23
N PHE A 86 9.54 14.41 8.02
CA PHE A 86 10.48 13.72 7.13
C PHE A 86 11.05 12.47 7.76
N GLU A 87 11.31 12.46 9.06
CA GLU A 87 11.66 11.24 9.79
C GLU A 87 10.52 10.22 9.72
N THR A 88 9.27 10.67 9.83
CA THR A 88 8.10 9.79 9.62
C THR A 88 8.08 9.21 8.20
N MET A 89 8.43 10.03 7.19
CA MET A 89 8.48 9.57 5.79
C MET A 89 9.57 8.51 5.59
N TYR A 90 10.76 8.70 6.15
CA TYR A 90 11.82 7.69 6.11
C TYR A 90 11.43 6.38 6.80
N ARG A 91 10.86 6.45 7.99
CA ARG A 91 10.35 5.25 8.68
C ARG A 91 9.26 4.56 7.87
N GLY A 92 8.34 5.33 7.29
CA GLY A 92 7.29 4.83 6.42
C GLY A 92 7.84 4.17 5.14
N LEU A 93 8.87 4.73 4.53
CA LEU A 93 9.55 4.15 3.38
C LEU A 93 10.18 2.80 3.74
N ARG A 94 10.97 2.73 4.81
CA ARG A 94 11.58 1.46 5.28
C ARG A 94 10.53 0.41 5.63
N ALA A 95 9.41 0.82 6.23
CA ALA A 95 8.30 -0.08 6.51
C ALA A 95 7.69 -0.64 5.21
N LYS A 96 7.45 0.20 4.20
CA LYS A 96 6.95 -0.22 2.88
C LYS A 96 7.92 -1.15 2.18
N VAL A 97 9.22 -0.85 2.19
CA VAL A 97 10.28 -1.73 1.63
C VAL A 97 10.23 -3.11 2.30
N ARG A 98 10.10 -3.17 3.63
CA ARG A 98 9.96 -4.44 4.37
C ARG A 98 8.72 -5.22 3.92
N ILE A 99 7.59 -4.56 3.75
CA ILE A 99 6.35 -5.17 3.24
C ILE A 99 6.57 -5.74 1.84
N MET A 100 7.18 -4.99 0.93
CA MET A 100 7.41 -5.41 -0.45
C MET A 100 8.37 -6.59 -0.56
N LYS A 101 9.38 -6.67 0.31
CA LYS A 101 10.26 -7.85 0.39
C LYS A 101 9.52 -9.12 0.84
N GLN A 102 8.52 -8.97 1.71
CA GLN A 102 7.69 -10.10 2.18
C GLN A 102 6.54 -10.43 1.23
N TYR A 103 5.99 -9.42 0.55
CA TYR A 103 4.87 -9.51 -0.38
C TYR A 103 5.22 -8.77 -1.69
N PRO A 104 6.02 -9.39 -2.59
CA PRO A 104 6.60 -8.69 -3.76
C PRO A 104 5.57 -8.00 -4.66
N ASP A 105 4.40 -8.61 -4.85
CA ASP A 105 3.35 -8.09 -5.74
C ASP A 105 2.30 -7.20 -5.04
N ILE A 106 2.45 -6.92 -3.73
CA ILE A 106 1.42 -6.20 -2.94
C ILE A 106 1.19 -4.77 -3.46
N SER A 107 2.27 -4.05 -3.77
CA SER A 107 2.19 -2.66 -4.24
C SER A 107 1.56 -2.58 -5.63
N ALA A 108 1.95 -3.47 -6.55
CA ALA A 108 1.36 -3.56 -7.87
C ALA A 108 -0.14 -3.94 -7.81
N PHE A 109 -0.50 -4.84 -6.89
CA PHE A 109 -1.91 -5.16 -6.63
C PHE A 109 -2.67 -3.94 -6.12
N VAL A 110 -2.13 -3.20 -5.14
CA VAL A 110 -2.80 -2.01 -4.57
C VAL A 110 -3.05 -0.96 -5.63
N VAL A 111 -2.04 -0.63 -6.45
CA VAL A 111 -2.20 0.33 -7.56
C VAL A 111 -3.28 -0.15 -8.52
N LYS A 112 -3.24 -1.41 -8.92
CA LYS A 112 -4.22 -1.96 -9.86
C LYS A 112 -5.64 -2.02 -9.29
N ALA A 113 -5.78 -2.39 -8.01
CA ALA A 113 -7.06 -2.42 -7.32
C ALA A 113 -7.68 -1.01 -7.18
N PHE A 114 -6.86 0.00 -6.92
CA PHE A 114 -7.31 1.39 -6.85
C PHE A 114 -7.97 1.88 -8.15
N TYR A 115 -7.43 1.46 -9.31
CA TYR A 115 -7.95 1.81 -10.62
C TYR A 115 -8.89 0.76 -11.24
N GLU A 116 -9.24 -0.31 -10.50
CA GLU A 116 -10.18 -1.33 -10.97
C GLU A 116 -11.58 -0.74 -11.17
N LYS A 117 -12.18 -1.05 -12.33
CA LYS A 117 -13.49 -0.52 -12.73
C LYS A 117 -14.61 -1.57 -12.72
N ASP A 118 -14.28 -2.82 -12.40
CA ASP A 118 -15.30 -3.89 -12.34
C ASP A 118 -16.31 -3.55 -11.24
N PRO A 119 -17.62 -3.45 -11.59
CA PRO A 119 -18.66 -3.04 -10.64
C PRO A 119 -18.83 -4.00 -9.46
N ALA A 120 -18.31 -5.22 -9.57
CA ALA A 120 -18.35 -6.17 -8.48
C ALA A 120 -17.50 -5.74 -7.28
N VAL A 121 -16.42 -4.96 -7.50
CA VAL A 121 -15.43 -4.66 -6.45
C VAL A 121 -15.09 -3.17 -6.33
N CYS A 122 -15.18 -2.38 -7.40
CA CYS A 122 -14.70 -1.00 -7.43
C CYS A 122 -15.33 -0.10 -6.36
N GLY A 123 -16.62 -0.20 -6.12
CA GLY A 123 -17.32 0.63 -5.13
C GLY A 123 -16.87 0.38 -3.70
N GLU A 124 -16.53 -0.85 -3.34
CA GLU A 124 -16.03 -1.20 -2.00
C GLU A 124 -14.58 -0.74 -1.83
N ILE A 125 -13.76 -0.89 -2.88
CA ILE A 125 -12.37 -0.38 -2.90
C ILE A 125 -12.36 1.15 -2.72
N GLN A 126 -13.13 1.89 -3.51
CA GLN A 126 -13.18 3.36 -3.44
C GLN A 126 -13.60 3.86 -2.07
N LYS A 127 -14.67 3.31 -1.48
CA LYS A 127 -15.12 3.67 -0.13
C LYS A 127 -14.05 3.40 0.93
N SER A 128 -13.30 2.31 0.79
CA SER A 128 -12.18 1.97 1.70
C SER A 128 -11.03 2.97 1.55
N CYS A 129 -10.66 3.32 0.31
CA CYS A 129 -9.62 4.32 0.01
C CYS A 129 -9.95 5.68 0.61
N GLU A 130 -11.15 6.20 0.38
CA GLU A 130 -11.58 7.51 0.89
C GLU A 130 -11.45 7.60 2.41
N ARG A 131 -11.91 6.57 3.12
CA ARG A 131 -11.77 6.50 4.58
C ARG A 131 -10.32 6.51 5.04
N TYR A 132 -9.47 5.70 4.41
CA TYR A 132 -8.06 5.59 4.77
C TYR A 132 -7.29 6.88 4.48
N LEU A 133 -7.46 7.47 3.30
CA LEU A 133 -6.77 8.70 2.89
C LEU A 133 -7.18 9.90 3.73
N THR A 134 -8.47 10.03 4.02
CA THR A 134 -8.99 11.12 4.88
C THR A 134 -8.43 11.00 6.29
N PHE A 135 -8.47 9.82 6.88
CA PHE A 135 -7.90 9.58 8.20
C PHE A 135 -6.40 9.89 8.25
N LYS A 136 -5.62 9.38 7.31
CA LYS A 136 -4.16 9.56 7.23
C LYS A 136 -3.78 11.03 7.10
N ARG A 137 -4.43 11.77 6.21
CA ARG A 137 -4.18 13.19 5.98
C ARG A 137 -4.43 14.01 7.25
N ASN A 138 -5.61 13.87 7.85
CA ASN A 138 -5.99 14.64 9.02
C ASN A 138 -5.07 14.33 10.22
N ALA A 139 -4.75 13.07 10.46
CA ALA A 139 -3.87 12.68 11.56
C ALA A 139 -2.46 13.24 11.46
N LYS A 140 -1.95 13.46 10.24
CA LYS A 140 -0.61 14.04 10.02
C LYS A 140 -0.59 15.56 10.13
N LEU A 141 -1.50 16.24 9.44
CA LEU A 141 -1.54 17.71 9.41
C LEU A 141 -1.73 18.32 10.81
N LEU A 142 -2.49 17.63 11.69
CA LEU A 142 -2.72 18.10 13.07
C LEU A 142 -1.47 18.06 13.96
N ARG A 143 -0.40 17.40 13.54
CA ARG A 143 0.85 17.23 14.32
C ARG A 143 2.03 18.03 13.78
N LEU A 144 1.87 18.73 12.66
CA LEU A 144 2.94 19.52 12.08
C LEU A 144 3.07 20.86 12.83
N ASP A 145 4.28 21.17 13.27
CA ASP A 145 4.62 22.48 13.79
C ASP A 145 4.94 23.42 12.61
N PRO A 146 4.11 24.45 12.34
CA PRO A 146 4.34 25.39 11.24
C PRO A 146 5.68 26.14 11.30
N GLU A 147 6.24 26.32 12.49
CA GLU A 147 7.52 27.02 12.71
C GLU A 147 8.72 26.28 12.08
N GLN A 148 8.60 24.99 11.85
CA GLN A 148 9.64 24.17 11.22
C GLN A 148 9.73 24.40 9.70
N PHE A 149 8.71 25.02 9.10
CA PHE A 149 8.62 25.19 7.65
C PHE A 149 8.87 26.62 7.20
N VAL A 150 9.04 26.77 5.89
CA VAL A 150 9.19 28.10 5.27
C VAL A 150 7.99 28.99 5.66
N PRO A 151 8.22 30.22 6.11
CA PRO A 151 7.14 31.13 6.52
C PRO A 151 6.09 31.34 5.42
N GLY A 152 4.81 31.21 5.78
CA GLY A 152 3.68 31.37 4.85
C GLY A 152 3.38 30.14 3.99
N LEU A 153 4.04 29.01 4.22
CA LEU A 153 3.76 27.77 3.51
C LEU A 153 2.38 27.23 3.88
N ASP A 154 1.57 26.92 2.86
CA ASP A 154 0.33 26.14 3.04
C ASP A 154 0.70 24.67 3.27
N LEU A 155 0.66 24.23 4.52
CA LEU A 155 1.00 22.85 4.91
C LEU A 155 0.06 21.81 4.30
N GLN A 156 -1.19 22.16 4.06
CA GLN A 156 -2.16 21.27 3.43
C GLN A 156 -1.79 21.03 1.96
N MET A 157 -1.48 22.12 1.24
CA MET A 157 -1.06 22.05 -0.16
C MET A 157 0.29 21.34 -0.29
N MET A 158 1.26 21.62 0.57
CA MET A 158 2.54 20.91 0.64
C MET A 158 2.34 19.40 0.76
N TYR A 159 1.51 18.96 1.72
CA TYR A 159 1.25 17.54 1.93
C TYR A 159 0.54 16.91 0.73
N GLN A 160 -0.37 17.64 0.10
CA GLN A 160 -1.09 17.17 -1.07
C GLN A 160 -0.16 17.04 -2.30
N ASP A 161 0.75 17.99 -2.50
CA ASP A 161 1.78 17.95 -3.56
C ASP A 161 2.68 16.73 -3.40
N MET A 162 3.23 16.51 -2.20
CA MET A 162 4.05 15.34 -1.90
C MET A 162 3.27 14.02 -2.12
N TYR A 163 1.99 13.99 -1.79
CA TYR A 163 1.13 12.85 -2.04
C TYR A 163 0.98 12.58 -3.54
N TRP A 164 0.64 13.60 -4.33
CA TRP A 164 0.49 13.45 -5.79
C TRP A 164 1.79 13.04 -6.47
N ALA A 165 2.92 13.60 -6.05
CA ALA A 165 4.23 13.22 -6.59
C ALA A 165 4.54 11.75 -6.31
N ALA A 166 4.29 11.28 -5.09
CA ALA A 166 4.48 9.88 -4.72
C ALA A 166 3.55 8.92 -5.48
N GLU A 167 2.28 9.28 -5.63
CA GLU A 167 1.30 8.48 -6.41
C GLU A 167 1.64 8.45 -7.90
N GLY A 168 2.03 9.59 -8.47
CA GLY A 168 2.46 9.70 -9.87
C GLY A 168 3.68 8.81 -10.16
N TYR A 169 4.69 8.84 -9.28
CA TYR A 169 5.85 7.95 -9.36
C TYR A 169 5.45 6.47 -9.34
N LEU A 170 4.65 6.06 -8.37
CA LEU A 170 4.22 4.66 -8.25
C LEU A 170 3.37 4.22 -9.46
N TRP A 171 2.51 5.11 -9.95
CA TRP A 171 1.73 4.86 -11.16
C TRP A 171 2.63 4.67 -12.38
N GLU A 172 3.57 5.58 -12.62
CA GLU A 172 4.51 5.50 -13.75
C GLU A 172 5.30 4.19 -13.74
N LYS A 173 5.93 3.86 -12.59
CA LYS A 173 6.68 2.61 -12.45
C LYS A 173 5.81 1.37 -12.66
N SER A 174 4.56 1.39 -12.22
CA SER A 174 3.63 0.27 -12.41
C SER A 174 3.24 0.01 -13.87
N GLN A 175 3.34 1.02 -14.75
CA GLN A 175 3.07 0.85 -16.18
C GLN A 175 4.25 0.19 -16.94
N HIS A 176 5.46 0.27 -16.40
CA HIS A 176 6.69 -0.19 -17.08
C HIS A 176 7.19 -1.57 -16.63
N GLY A 177 6.49 -2.24 -15.72
CA GLY A 177 6.86 -3.59 -15.29
C GLY A 177 6.85 -3.80 -13.77
N GLU A 178 7.69 -4.71 -13.27
CA GLU A 178 7.80 -4.99 -11.84
C GLU A 178 8.51 -3.82 -11.14
N LEU A 179 7.92 -3.36 -10.02
CA LEU A 179 8.54 -2.36 -9.16
C LEU A 179 9.82 -2.94 -8.55
N ASN A 180 10.97 -2.40 -8.96
CA ASN A 180 12.25 -2.68 -8.31
C ASN A 180 12.27 -1.98 -6.95
N VAL A 181 12.35 -2.76 -5.87
CA VAL A 181 12.24 -2.25 -4.50
C VAL A 181 13.43 -1.37 -4.12
N GLU A 182 14.63 -1.75 -4.56
CA GLU A 182 15.87 -1.01 -4.29
C GLU A 182 15.90 0.33 -5.04
N GLU A 183 15.51 0.36 -6.30
CA GLU A 183 15.38 1.58 -7.10
C GLU A 183 14.33 2.51 -6.49
N MET A 184 13.15 1.97 -6.15
CA MET A 184 12.09 2.74 -5.50
C MET A 184 12.57 3.34 -4.17
N GLU A 185 13.30 2.59 -3.34
CA GLU A 185 13.83 3.10 -2.08
C GLU A 185 14.76 4.30 -2.31
N GLN A 186 15.67 4.19 -3.29
CA GLN A 186 16.60 5.27 -3.64
C GLN A 186 15.86 6.51 -4.17
N ASP A 187 14.92 6.33 -5.08
CA ASP A 187 14.15 7.44 -5.66
C ASP A 187 13.32 8.17 -4.59
N PHE A 188 12.66 7.44 -3.71
CA PHE A 188 11.90 8.05 -2.61
C PHE A 188 12.80 8.77 -1.60
N VAL A 189 14.01 8.28 -1.31
CA VAL A 189 14.99 8.99 -0.49
C VAL A 189 15.36 10.32 -1.14
N GLN A 190 15.63 10.34 -2.45
CA GLN A 190 15.94 11.57 -3.20
C GLN A 190 14.75 12.56 -3.16
N MET A 191 13.51 12.09 -3.33
CA MET A 191 12.31 12.92 -3.22
C MET A 191 12.17 13.53 -1.82
N ILE A 192 12.38 12.75 -0.76
CA ILE A 192 12.31 13.23 0.62
C ILE A 192 13.38 14.31 0.87
N GLU A 193 14.61 14.08 0.43
CA GLU A 193 15.69 15.07 0.57
C GLU A 193 15.42 16.35 -0.22
N PHE A 194 14.82 16.23 -1.41
CA PHE A 194 14.38 17.37 -2.21
C PHE A 194 13.31 18.19 -1.48
N TRP A 195 12.28 17.54 -0.94
CA TRP A 195 11.23 18.20 -0.18
C TRP A 195 11.75 18.89 1.10
N LYS A 196 12.66 18.24 1.83
CA LYS A 196 13.33 18.85 2.98
C LYS A 196 14.02 20.17 2.60
N LYS A 197 14.74 20.20 1.48
CA LYS A 197 15.42 21.42 0.99
C LYS A 197 14.47 22.54 0.63
N ILE A 198 13.28 22.24 0.16
CA ILE A 198 12.30 23.24 -0.29
C ILE A 198 11.44 23.72 0.87
N TYR A 199 10.97 22.81 1.72
CA TYR A 199 9.91 23.10 2.66
C TYR A 199 10.39 23.41 4.07
N LEU A 200 11.55 22.90 4.51
CA LEU A 200 12.06 23.23 5.84
C LEU A 200 12.64 24.65 5.89
N ARG A 201 12.38 25.32 7.00
CA ARG A 201 13.02 26.59 7.32
C ARG A 201 14.53 26.39 7.43
N ARG A 202 15.31 27.18 6.72
CA ARG A 202 16.77 27.20 6.88
C ARG A 202 17.09 27.93 8.16
N GLU A 203 17.85 27.31 9.04
CA GLU A 203 18.51 28.03 10.12
C GLU A 203 19.47 29.03 9.46
N GLY A 204 19.31 30.31 9.78
CA GLY A 204 20.11 31.42 9.23
C GLY A 204 21.52 31.45 9.81
#